data_a4105db2b10d2c5582c3bc48b5acd8f2
#
_entry.id   a4105db2b10d2c5582c3bc48b5acd8f2
#
_cell.length_a   1.000
_cell.length_b   1.000
_cell.length_c   1.000
_cell.angle_alpha   90.00
_cell.angle_beta   90.00
_cell.angle_gamma   90.00
#
_symmetry.space_group_name_H-M   'P 1'
#
loop_
_entity.id
_entity.type
_entity.pdbx_description
1 polymer ?
#
loop_
_entity_poly.entity_id
_entity_poly.type
_entity_poly.pdbx_seq_one_letter_code
_entity_poly.pdbx_strand_id
1 'polypeptide(L)'
;MSDKFKAIVIDNQSEKFSREIKEIDKSQLKDGNVLVKVDYSSLNYKDALILNDGGKIVRKFPFVPGIDFSGIVVESEDSKFTKDDKVILTGFRVGEAYFGGFSQYAKVDSNFLIKIPKELDTHKAMMLGTAGYTALLCSFAVKAKEELLLGEKIKDVLVTGATGGVGSIAVM
;
A
#
# COMPACT_ATOMS: atom_id res chain seq x y z
N MET A 1 12.49 -9.04 -22.02
CA MET A 1 12.62 -8.18 -20.81
C MET A 1 13.28 -9.02 -19.74
N SER A 2 14.15 -8.43 -18.90
CA SER A 2 14.78 -9.17 -17.81
C SER A 2 13.68 -9.68 -16.85
N ASP A 3 13.76 -10.96 -16.48
CA ASP A 3 12.85 -11.52 -15.46
C ASP A 3 13.24 -11.12 -14.04
N LYS A 4 14.40 -10.44 -13.88
CA LYS A 4 14.91 -9.93 -12.61
C LYS A 4 14.56 -8.47 -12.40
N PHE A 5 14.29 -8.10 -11.16
CA PHE A 5 13.97 -6.73 -10.73
C PHE A 5 14.42 -6.49 -9.29
N LYS A 6 14.56 -5.22 -8.91
CA LYS A 6 14.98 -4.82 -7.57
C LYS A 6 13.81 -4.76 -6.61
N ALA A 7 14.05 -5.26 -5.39
CA ALA A 7 13.13 -5.13 -4.25
C ALA A 7 13.92 -4.93 -2.95
N ILE A 8 13.28 -4.30 -1.98
CA ILE A 8 13.75 -4.37 -0.59
C ILE A 8 13.34 -5.73 -0.06
N VAL A 9 14.32 -6.55 0.31
CA VAL A 9 14.10 -7.87 0.89
C VAL A 9 14.53 -7.84 2.35
N ILE A 10 13.63 -8.22 3.22
CA ILE A 10 13.94 -8.50 4.62
C ILE A 10 14.10 -10.00 4.84
N ASP A 11 15.04 -10.39 5.69
CA ASP A 11 15.31 -11.78 6.01
C ASP A 11 15.67 -11.93 7.49
N ASN A 12 15.21 -13.03 8.08
CA ASN A 12 15.46 -13.40 9.48
C ASN A 12 15.74 -14.91 9.62
N GLN A 13 16.22 -15.54 8.53
CA GLN A 13 16.57 -16.97 8.55
C GLN A 13 17.97 -17.23 9.12
N SER A 14 18.82 -16.22 9.18
CA SER A 14 20.11 -16.23 9.86
C SER A 14 19.98 -15.64 11.26
N GLU A 15 21.00 -15.79 12.11
CA GLU A 15 21.02 -15.26 13.48
C GLU A 15 20.81 -13.74 13.58
N LYS A 16 20.84 -13.03 12.44
CA LYS A 16 20.68 -11.56 12.37
C LYS A 16 19.66 -11.18 11.31
N PHE A 17 18.68 -10.37 11.73
CA PHE A 17 17.75 -9.71 10.82
C PHE A 17 18.49 -8.83 9.81
N SER A 18 18.16 -8.98 8.53
CA SER A 18 18.73 -8.18 7.45
C SER A 18 17.64 -7.50 6.63
N ARG A 19 18.03 -6.36 6.01
CA ARG A 19 17.20 -5.61 5.07
C ARG A 19 18.12 -5.07 3.99
N GLU A 20 17.89 -5.49 2.76
CA GLU A 20 18.79 -5.18 1.64
C GLU A 20 17.99 -4.97 0.36
N ILE A 21 18.53 -4.14 -0.54
CA ILE A 21 18.02 -4.10 -1.92
C ILE A 21 18.66 -5.26 -2.66
N LYS A 22 17.81 -6.21 -3.11
CA LYS A 22 18.24 -7.39 -3.87
C LYS A 22 17.57 -7.44 -5.24
N GLU A 23 18.21 -8.08 -6.17
CA GLU A 23 17.55 -8.54 -7.39
C GLU A 23 16.84 -9.85 -7.09
N ILE A 24 15.56 -9.91 -7.38
CA ILE A 24 14.71 -11.10 -7.29
C ILE A 24 14.10 -11.40 -8.65
N ASP A 25 13.68 -12.65 -8.85
CA ASP A 25 13.06 -13.10 -10.10
C ASP A 25 11.53 -12.97 -10.02
N LYS A 26 10.88 -12.65 -11.16
CA LYS A 26 9.41 -12.57 -11.22
C LYS A 26 8.73 -13.89 -10.82
N SER A 27 9.37 -15.02 -11.03
CA SER A 27 8.88 -16.34 -10.59
C SER A 27 8.70 -16.46 -9.07
N GLN A 28 9.33 -15.57 -8.30
CA GLN A 28 9.16 -15.50 -6.85
C GLN A 28 7.88 -14.78 -6.43
N LEU A 29 7.24 -14.06 -7.35
CA LEU A 29 5.92 -13.43 -7.13
C LEU A 29 4.81 -14.46 -7.36
N LYS A 30 4.49 -15.22 -6.32
CA LYS A 30 3.58 -16.38 -6.42
C LYS A 30 2.12 -16.04 -6.10
N ASP A 31 1.89 -14.92 -5.43
CA ASP A 31 0.56 -14.55 -4.95
C ASP A 31 -0.15 -13.66 -5.97
N GLY A 32 -1.45 -13.93 -6.19
CA GLY A 32 -2.30 -13.09 -7.02
C GLY A 32 -2.34 -13.43 -8.52
N ASN A 33 -3.17 -12.67 -9.24
CA ASN A 33 -3.52 -12.87 -10.64
C ASN A 33 -3.31 -11.61 -11.51
N VAL A 34 -2.81 -10.50 -10.93
CA VAL A 34 -2.46 -9.27 -11.64
C VAL A 34 -1.01 -8.88 -11.34
N LEU A 35 -0.20 -8.74 -12.38
CA LEU A 35 1.17 -8.24 -12.31
C LEU A 35 1.19 -6.74 -12.55
N VAL A 36 1.68 -5.98 -11.59
CA VAL A 36 1.79 -4.52 -11.62
C VAL A 36 3.25 -4.10 -11.63
N LYS A 37 3.63 -3.23 -12.56
CA LYS A 37 4.87 -2.46 -12.47
C LYS A 37 4.64 -1.32 -11.49
N VAL A 38 5.31 -1.34 -10.37
CA VAL A 38 5.16 -0.32 -9.31
C VAL A 38 5.87 0.96 -9.75
N ASP A 39 5.14 2.06 -9.75
CA ASP A 39 5.69 3.39 -9.99
C ASP A 39 6.03 4.09 -8.68
N TYR A 40 5.14 4.01 -7.69
CA TYR A 40 5.28 4.66 -6.38
C TYR A 40 4.75 3.78 -5.26
N SER A 41 5.35 3.91 -4.09
CA SER A 41 4.89 3.37 -2.82
C SER A 41 5.10 4.43 -1.74
N SER A 42 4.28 4.46 -0.70
CA SER A 42 4.47 5.38 0.42
C SER A 42 5.10 4.68 1.62
N LEU A 43 5.70 5.46 2.52
CA LEU A 43 6.27 4.94 3.77
C LEU A 43 5.28 5.18 4.91
N ASN A 44 4.78 4.12 5.48
CA ASN A 44 3.85 4.13 6.60
C ASN A 44 4.52 3.65 7.89
N TYR A 45 3.94 3.99 9.05
CA TYR A 45 4.44 3.53 10.36
C TYR A 45 4.58 2.00 10.42
N LYS A 46 3.65 1.27 9.80
CA LYS A 46 3.69 -0.19 9.72
C LYS A 46 4.90 -0.69 8.93
N ASP A 47 5.24 -0.03 7.83
CA ASP A 47 6.43 -0.37 7.06
C ASP A 47 7.71 -0.18 7.88
N ALA A 48 7.77 0.90 8.68
CA ALA A 48 8.88 1.14 9.58
C ALA A 48 9.02 0.04 10.64
N LEU A 49 7.90 -0.44 11.20
CA LEU A 49 7.92 -1.58 12.13
C LEU A 49 8.42 -2.86 11.45
N ILE A 50 7.96 -3.12 10.23
CA ILE A 50 8.35 -4.31 9.45
C ILE A 50 9.83 -4.26 9.08
N LEU A 51 10.32 -3.10 8.67
CA LEU A 51 11.73 -2.89 8.35
C LEU A 51 12.64 -2.95 9.57
N ASN A 52 12.07 -2.84 10.77
CA ASN A 52 12.78 -2.97 12.02
C ASN A 52 12.42 -4.29 12.70
N ASP A 53 13.13 -5.37 12.37
CA ASP A 53 12.95 -6.70 12.97
C ASP A 53 11.66 -7.45 12.55
N GLY A 54 11.11 -7.14 11.37
CA GLY A 54 9.86 -7.76 10.89
C GLY A 54 8.62 -7.37 11.71
N GLY A 55 8.80 -6.59 12.80
CA GLY A 55 7.73 -6.04 13.63
C GLY A 55 6.83 -7.06 14.30
N LYS A 56 7.23 -8.35 14.38
CA LYS A 56 6.37 -9.49 14.74
C LYS A 56 5.13 -9.66 13.82
N ILE A 57 5.08 -8.90 12.73
CA ILE A 57 4.00 -8.88 11.75
C ILE A 57 4.27 -9.91 10.65
N VAL A 58 5.49 -9.89 10.09
CA VAL A 58 5.93 -10.83 9.06
C VAL A 58 6.29 -12.17 9.70
N ARG A 59 5.73 -13.25 9.16
CA ARG A 59 5.91 -14.62 9.70
C ARG A 59 6.73 -15.52 8.80
N LYS A 60 6.92 -15.14 7.55
CA LYS A 60 7.67 -15.95 6.55
C LYS A 60 8.75 -15.07 5.93
N PHE A 61 9.96 -15.59 5.87
CA PHE A 61 11.12 -14.94 5.30
C PHE A 61 11.74 -15.84 4.21
N PRO A 62 12.43 -15.28 3.19
CA PRO A 62 12.59 -13.85 2.93
C PRO A 62 11.28 -13.18 2.48
N PHE A 63 11.15 -11.86 2.68
CA PHE A 63 9.91 -11.15 2.45
C PHE A 63 10.14 -9.75 1.84
N VAL A 64 9.18 -9.27 1.04
CA VAL A 64 9.18 -7.93 0.46
C VAL A 64 8.10 -7.08 1.14
N PRO A 65 8.46 -6.04 1.91
CA PRO A 65 7.50 -5.15 2.58
C PRO A 65 6.91 -4.09 1.62
N GLY A 66 6.14 -3.14 2.18
CA GLY A 66 5.46 -2.06 1.47
C GLY A 66 3.96 -2.30 1.42
N ILE A 67 3.20 -1.63 2.34
CA ILE A 67 1.77 -1.91 2.53
C ILE A 67 0.86 -1.25 1.50
N ASP A 68 1.39 -0.38 0.66
CA ASP A 68 0.65 0.27 -0.41
C ASP A 68 1.56 0.53 -1.62
N PHE A 69 0.95 0.69 -2.77
CA PHE A 69 1.62 1.12 -3.99
C PHE A 69 0.63 1.59 -5.04
N SER A 70 1.13 2.36 -6.00
CA SER A 70 0.46 2.64 -7.27
C SER A 70 1.37 2.25 -8.43
N GLY A 71 0.78 1.93 -9.57
CA GLY A 71 1.55 1.48 -10.72
C GLY A 71 0.69 1.17 -11.94
N ILE A 72 1.30 0.48 -12.89
CA ILE A 72 0.72 0.15 -14.17
C ILE A 72 0.58 -1.37 -14.30
N VAL A 73 -0.59 -1.83 -14.69
CA VAL A 73 -0.83 -3.25 -14.97
C VAL A 73 0.01 -3.70 -16.17
N VAL A 74 0.79 -4.75 -15.98
CA VAL A 74 1.61 -5.38 -17.04
C VAL A 74 0.88 -6.57 -17.64
N GLU A 75 0.32 -7.41 -16.76
CA GLU A 75 -0.40 -8.65 -17.11
C GLU A 75 -1.55 -8.85 -16.12
N SER A 76 -2.67 -9.38 -16.59
CA SER A 76 -3.82 -9.70 -15.76
C SER A 76 -4.51 -10.98 -16.25
N GLU A 77 -4.88 -11.83 -15.32
CA GLU A 77 -5.76 -13.00 -15.54
C GLU A 77 -7.23 -12.63 -15.25
N ASP A 78 -7.52 -11.44 -14.70
CA ASP A 78 -8.87 -10.94 -14.44
C ASP A 78 -9.26 -9.91 -15.50
N SER A 79 -10.41 -10.12 -16.13
CA SER A 79 -10.97 -9.24 -17.17
C SER A 79 -11.30 -7.82 -16.71
N LYS A 80 -11.36 -7.57 -15.40
CA LYS A 80 -11.53 -6.21 -14.83
C LYS A 80 -10.34 -5.32 -15.11
N PHE A 81 -9.14 -5.89 -15.29
CA PHE A 81 -7.91 -5.14 -15.50
C PHE A 81 -7.26 -5.52 -16.82
N THR A 82 -6.82 -4.52 -17.56
CA THR A 82 -6.10 -4.68 -18.81
C THR A 82 -4.71 -4.07 -18.69
N LYS A 83 -3.80 -4.51 -19.56
CA LYS A 83 -2.47 -3.89 -19.67
C LYS A 83 -2.59 -2.38 -19.82
N ASP A 84 -1.68 -1.65 -19.18
CA ASP A 84 -1.60 -0.19 -19.13
C ASP A 84 -2.67 0.50 -18.25
N ASP A 85 -3.56 -0.25 -17.58
CA ASP A 85 -4.41 0.32 -16.54
C ASP A 85 -3.56 0.87 -15.39
N LYS A 86 -3.88 2.08 -14.95
CA LYS A 86 -3.31 2.67 -13.72
C LYS A 86 -4.07 2.17 -12.51
N VAL A 87 -3.36 1.65 -11.52
CA VAL A 87 -3.96 1.05 -10.33
C VAL A 87 -3.29 1.53 -9.04
N ILE A 88 -4.07 1.51 -7.97
CA ILE A 88 -3.61 1.72 -6.60
C ILE A 88 -4.06 0.55 -5.73
N LEU A 89 -3.22 0.20 -4.75
CA LEU A 89 -3.50 -0.74 -3.68
C LEU A 89 -3.15 -0.13 -2.35
N THR A 90 -4.07 -0.24 -1.37
CA THR A 90 -3.83 0.11 0.03
C THR A 90 -4.42 -0.97 0.93
N GLY A 91 -3.63 -1.54 1.82
CA GLY A 91 -4.10 -2.53 2.79
C GLY A 91 -4.08 -3.98 2.31
N PHE A 92 -5.15 -4.73 2.60
CA PHE A 92 -5.34 -6.15 2.26
C PHE A 92 -4.19 -7.08 2.71
N ARG A 93 -3.42 -6.67 3.72
CA ARG A 93 -2.23 -7.37 4.23
C ARG A 93 -1.10 -7.54 3.22
N VAL A 94 -1.12 -6.78 2.13
CA VAL A 94 0.01 -6.65 1.22
C VAL A 94 1.14 -5.93 1.98
N GLY A 95 2.37 -6.40 1.82
CA GLY A 95 3.51 -5.96 2.64
C GLY A 95 3.56 -6.56 4.06
N GLU A 96 2.58 -7.42 4.45
CA GLU A 96 2.53 -8.11 5.75
C GLU A 96 2.50 -9.63 5.60
N ALA A 97 1.61 -10.13 4.75
CA ALA A 97 1.42 -11.56 4.47
C ALA A 97 1.68 -11.91 3.00
N TYR A 98 1.49 -10.94 2.11
CA TYR A 98 1.79 -11.01 0.70
C TYR A 98 2.90 -10.03 0.37
N PHE A 99 3.73 -10.32 -0.61
CA PHE A 99 4.81 -9.43 -1.04
C PHE A 99 4.26 -8.05 -1.40
N GLY A 100 4.95 -7.00 -0.93
CA GLY A 100 4.49 -5.62 -0.96
C GLY A 100 5.10 -4.74 -2.04
N GLY A 101 4.82 -3.44 -1.92
CA GLY A 101 5.14 -2.42 -2.90
C GLY A 101 6.58 -1.88 -2.86
N PHE A 102 7.44 -2.31 -1.92
CA PHE A 102 8.85 -1.90 -1.92
C PHE A 102 9.66 -2.71 -2.93
N SER A 103 9.15 -2.79 -4.13
CA SER A 103 9.74 -3.51 -5.26
C SER A 103 9.32 -2.88 -6.59
N GLN A 104 10.05 -3.18 -7.66
CA GLN A 104 9.72 -2.68 -8.99
C GLN A 104 8.49 -3.37 -9.62
N TYR A 105 8.14 -4.57 -9.13
CA TYR A 105 6.95 -5.32 -9.55
C TYR A 105 6.27 -5.95 -8.34
N ALA A 106 4.94 -5.98 -8.38
CA ALA A 106 4.12 -6.70 -7.42
C ALA A 106 3.10 -7.57 -8.17
N LYS A 107 2.86 -8.80 -7.70
CA LYS A 107 1.78 -9.65 -8.19
C LYS A 107 0.76 -9.81 -7.07
N VAL A 108 -0.48 -9.41 -7.31
CA VAL A 108 -1.51 -9.31 -6.27
C VAL A 108 -2.86 -9.81 -6.76
N ASP A 109 -3.75 -10.12 -5.84
CA ASP A 109 -5.15 -10.43 -6.16
C ASP A 109 -5.83 -9.19 -6.74
N SER A 110 -6.55 -9.35 -7.85
CA SER A 110 -7.30 -8.31 -8.53
C SER A 110 -8.31 -7.61 -7.61
N ASN A 111 -8.87 -8.32 -6.62
CA ASN A 111 -9.81 -7.75 -5.65
C ASN A 111 -9.17 -6.72 -4.70
N PHE A 112 -7.84 -6.65 -4.64
CA PHE A 112 -7.12 -5.67 -3.84
C PHE A 112 -6.83 -4.38 -4.61
N LEU A 113 -7.02 -4.38 -5.93
CA LEU A 113 -6.68 -3.28 -6.80
C LEU A 113 -7.89 -2.37 -7.09
N ILE A 114 -7.63 -1.09 -7.18
CA ILE A 114 -8.58 -0.08 -7.63
C ILE A 114 -7.98 0.64 -8.83
N LYS A 115 -8.75 0.78 -9.91
CA LYS A 115 -8.36 1.62 -11.04
C LYS A 115 -8.30 3.09 -10.61
N ILE A 116 -7.21 3.74 -10.92
CA ILE A 116 -7.06 5.18 -10.67
C ILE A 116 -7.92 5.96 -11.67
N PRO A 117 -8.78 6.89 -11.21
CA PRO A 117 -9.53 7.77 -12.10
C PRO A 117 -8.62 8.52 -13.09
N LYS A 118 -9.15 8.86 -14.26
CA LYS A 118 -8.37 9.49 -15.34
C LYS A 118 -7.76 10.82 -14.96
N GLU A 119 -8.37 11.52 -14.02
CA GLU A 119 -7.96 12.83 -13.48
C GLU A 119 -6.72 12.74 -12.59
N LEU A 120 -6.38 11.54 -12.15
CA LEU A 120 -5.22 11.28 -11.31
C LEU A 120 -4.16 10.47 -12.08
N ASP A 121 -2.92 10.70 -11.73
CA ASP A 121 -1.80 9.85 -12.09
C ASP A 121 -1.37 8.97 -10.90
N THR A 122 -0.46 8.04 -11.14
CA THR A 122 0.05 7.12 -10.11
C THR A 122 0.73 7.87 -8.97
N HIS A 123 1.41 9.00 -9.25
CA HIS A 123 2.06 9.84 -8.26
C HIS A 123 1.03 10.49 -7.32
N LYS A 124 0.03 11.17 -7.87
CA LYS A 124 -1.02 11.84 -7.07
C LYS A 124 -1.83 10.84 -6.25
N ALA A 125 -2.15 9.68 -6.84
CA ALA A 125 -2.83 8.61 -6.13
C ALA A 125 -2.01 8.13 -4.92
N MET A 126 -0.67 8.02 -5.06
CA MET A 126 0.19 7.58 -3.97
C MET A 126 0.50 8.67 -2.94
N MET A 127 0.40 9.95 -3.29
CA MET A 127 0.42 11.05 -2.30
C MET A 127 -0.73 10.93 -1.29
N LEU A 128 -1.87 10.39 -1.68
CA LEU A 128 -2.96 10.03 -0.77
C LEU A 128 -2.63 8.74 -0.02
N GLY A 129 -2.37 7.66 -0.74
CA GLY A 129 -1.95 6.37 -0.18
C GLY A 129 -2.80 5.89 0.99
N THR A 130 -2.21 5.08 1.84
CA THR A 130 -2.84 4.56 3.06
C THR A 130 -3.20 5.69 4.04
N ALA A 131 -2.39 6.73 4.14
CA ALA A 131 -2.63 7.85 5.04
C ALA A 131 -3.86 8.67 4.64
N GLY A 132 -3.98 9.01 3.35
CA GLY A 132 -5.15 9.74 2.82
C GLY A 132 -6.42 8.93 2.90
N TYR A 133 -6.37 7.64 2.55
CA TYR A 133 -7.51 6.73 2.72
C TYR A 133 -8.00 6.71 4.17
N THR A 134 -7.09 6.59 5.14
CA THR A 134 -7.42 6.57 6.57
C THR A 134 -8.00 7.90 7.04
N ALA A 135 -7.42 9.03 6.61
CA ALA A 135 -7.93 10.36 6.93
C ALA A 135 -9.37 10.56 6.42
N LEU A 136 -9.65 10.15 5.17
CA LEU A 136 -10.99 10.22 4.59
C LEU A 136 -12.00 9.35 5.35
N LEU A 137 -11.63 8.14 5.75
CA LEU A 137 -12.50 7.29 6.57
C LEU A 137 -12.85 7.96 7.91
N CYS A 138 -11.87 8.60 8.57
CA CYS A 138 -12.12 9.36 9.80
C CYS A 138 -13.09 10.53 9.54
N SER A 139 -12.88 11.29 8.46
CA SER A 139 -13.75 12.41 8.09
C SER A 139 -15.19 11.96 7.79
N PHE A 140 -15.35 10.85 7.07
CA PHE A 140 -16.67 10.27 6.81
C PHE A 140 -17.34 9.77 8.09
N ALA A 141 -16.59 9.19 9.04
CA ALA A 141 -17.14 8.76 10.31
C ALA A 141 -17.65 9.95 11.15
N VAL A 142 -16.93 11.08 11.15
CA VAL A 142 -17.38 12.31 11.80
C VAL A 142 -18.67 12.82 11.16
N LYS A 143 -18.70 12.90 9.81
CA LYS A 143 -19.90 13.33 9.07
C LYS A 143 -21.11 12.43 9.31
N ALA A 144 -20.93 11.11 9.28
CA ALA A 144 -22.00 10.16 9.57
C ALA A 144 -22.53 10.31 11.01
N LYS A 145 -21.66 10.70 11.96
CA LYS A 145 -22.08 10.99 13.33
C LYS A 145 -22.97 12.24 13.41
N GLU A 146 -22.68 13.29 12.64
CA GLU A 146 -23.55 14.48 12.55
C GLU A 146 -24.97 14.10 12.08
N GLU A 147 -25.06 13.26 11.05
CA GLU A 147 -26.34 12.78 10.52
C GLU A 147 -27.14 11.99 11.55
N LEU A 148 -26.47 11.15 12.37
CA LEU A 148 -27.11 10.38 13.46
C LEU A 148 -27.56 11.23 14.65
N LEU A 149 -26.99 12.41 14.87
CA LEU A 149 -27.35 13.35 15.95
C LEU A 149 -28.52 14.26 15.58
N LEU A 150 -29.37 13.85 14.61
CA LEU A 150 -30.61 14.55 14.22
C LEU A 150 -30.42 16.04 13.87
N GLY A 151 -29.29 16.36 13.23
CA GLY A 151 -29.02 17.71 12.76
C GLY A 151 -28.22 18.60 13.72
N GLU A 152 -27.80 18.10 14.85
CA GLU A 152 -26.81 18.80 15.66
C GLU A 152 -25.46 18.78 14.96
N LYS A 153 -24.99 19.95 14.57
CA LYS A 153 -23.66 20.07 13.92
C LYS A 153 -22.55 19.90 14.95
N ILE A 154 -21.57 19.06 14.60
CA ILE A 154 -20.30 18.99 15.33
C ILE A 154 -19.57 20.31 15.06
N LYS A 155 -19.39 21.15 16.11
CA LYS A 155 -18.78 22.48 15.97
C LYS A 155 -17.26 22.40 15.86
N ASP A 156 -16.65 21.51 16.66
CA ASP A 156 -15.21 21.42 16.79
C ASP A 156 -14.76 19.97 16.67
N VAL A 157 -13.72 19.73 15.89
CA VAL A 157 -13.08 18.43 15.73
C VAL A 157 -11.61 18.55 16.11
N LEU A 158 -11.21 17.79 17.12
CA LEU A 158 -9.80 17.72 17.52
C LEU A 158 -9.08 16.63 16.72
N VAL A 159 -8.03 17.00 16.01
CA VAL A 159 -7.15 16.07 15.31
C VAL A 159 -5.85 15.93 16.09
N THR A 160 -5.63 14.76 16.71
CA THR A 160 -4.36 14.43 17.36
C THR A 160 -3.36 13.92 16.34
N GLY A 161 -2.07 14.15 16.56
CA GLY A 161 -1.03 13.77 15.60
C GLY A 161 -1.12 14.51 14.27
N ALA A 162 -1.56 15.77 14.26
CA ALA A 162 -1.82 16.58 13.08
C ALA A 162 -0.61 16.78 12.15
N THR A 163 0.61 16.51 12.62
CA THR A 163 1.84 16.58 11.81
C THR A 163 2.23 15.23 11.17
N GLY A 164 1.52 14.16 11.51
CA GLY A 164 1.72 12.83 10.93
C GLY A 164 1.03 12.68 9.58
N GLY A 165 1.29 11.58 8.86
CA GLY A 165 0.73 11.33 7.52
C GLY A 165 -0.80 11.40 7.48
N VAL A 166 -1.49 10.72 8.40
CA VAL A 166 -2.96 10.75 8.50
C VAL A 166 -3.46 12.10 8.99
N GLY A 167 -2.88 12.61 10.08
CA GLY A 167 -3.35 13.83 10.73
C GLY A 167 -3.20 15.06 9.82
N SER A 168 -2.10 15.18 9.08
CA SER A 168 -1.89 16.30 8.16
C SER A 168 -2.93 16.36 7.04
N ILE A 169 -3.39 15.22 6.53
CA ILE A 169 -4.47 15.16 5.54
C ILE A 169 -5.84 15.38 6.19
N ALA A 170 -6.03 14.89 7.42
CA ALA A 170 -7.31 15.03 8.13
C ALA A 170 -7.64 16.49 8.53
N VAL A 171 -6.65 17.37 8.67
CA VAL A 171 -6.83 18.81 8.96
C VAL A 171 -7.03 19.67 7.71
N MET A 172 -6.76 19.14 6.52
CA MET A 172 -7.01 19.79 5.23
C MET A 172 -8.47 19.76 4.85
#